data_9f3b1a17750ba999bc9bc11ebe63bc05
#
_entry.id   9f3b1a17750ba999bc9bc11ebe63bc05
#
_cell.length_a   1.000
_cell.length_b   1.000
_cell.length_c   1.000
_cell.angle_alpha   90.00
_cell.angle_beta   90.00
_cell.angle_gamma   90.00
#
_symmetry.space_group_name_H-M   'P 1'
#
loop_
_entity.id
_entity.type
_entity.pdbx_description
1 polymer ?
#
loop_
_entity_poly.entity_id
_entity_poly.type
_entity_poly.pdbx_seq_one_letter_code
_entity_poly.pdbx_strand_id
1 'polypeptide(L)'
;MINIPHVLLAAGTSKRMGQPKQLLCWADKSLIQFQIETILPTTEKLYIILGAYAELIKPLLKDYDVELIQFDQWEKGMGNSLSYGVEKIVHSSTEVEGVLISLLDQPLVTASHFLKMRAAFEHGKKQIIASVSSSGWTGVPVLFDKHYMDEILALRGE
;
A
#
# COMPACT_ATOMS: atom_id res chain seq x y z
N MET A 1 4.23 21.14 2.68
CA MET A 1 4.15 19.77 3.20
C MET A 1 4.58 18.78 2.13
N ILE A 2 5.34 17.76 2.50
CA ILE A 2 5.85 16.78 1.53
C ILE A 2 4.76 15.78 1.19
N ASN A 3 4.42 15.67 -0.09
CA ASN A 3 3.35 14.77 -0.56
C ASN A 3 3.89 13.35 -0.78
N ILE A 4 3.64 12.46 0.19
CA ILE A 4 4.00 11.05 0.11
C ILE A 4 2.74 10.23 0.36
N PRO A 5 2.00 9.86 -0.71
CA PRO A 5 0.83 9.02 -0.55
C PRO A 5 1.22 7.63 -0.03
N HIS A 6 0.31 7.01 0.70
CA HIS A 6 0.43 5.64 1.16
C HIS A 6 -0.34 4.72 0.22
N VAL A 7 0.28 3.64 -0.23
CA VAL A 7 -0.33 2.64 -1.10
C VAL A 7 -0.43 1.33 -0.33
N LEU A 8 -1.66 0.86 -0.13
CA LEU A 8 -1.93 -0.45 0.48
C LEU A 8 -2.26 -1.44 -0.64
N LEU A 9 -1.42 -2.46 -0.79
CA LEU A 9 -1.64 -3.52 -1.78
C LEU A 9 -2.60 -4.57 -1.22
N ALA A 10 -3.76 -4.72 -1.85
CA ALA A 10 -4.81 -5.64 -1.42
C ALA A 10 -5.48 -6.34 -2.62
N ALA A 11 -4.72 -6.59 -3.69
CA ALA A 11 -5.24 -7.14 -4.95
C ALA A 11 -5.14 -8.67 -5.05
N GLY A 12 -4.49 -9.34 -4.11
CA GLY A 12 -4.22 -10.77 -4.16
C GLY A 12 -5.46 -11.66 -4.03
N THR A 13 -5.35 -12.90 -4.51
CA THR A 13 -6.42 -13.89 -4.49
C THR A 13 -6.52 -14.68 -3.21
N SER A 14 -5.45 -14.72 -2.39
CA SER A 14 -5.40 -15.54 -1.17
C SER A 14 -5.65 -17.03 -1.44
N LYS A 15 -5.11 -17.55 -2.53
CA LYS A 15 -5.35 -18.94 -2.99
C LYS A 15 -5.09 -19.99 -1.91
N ARG A 16 -4.06 -19.79 -1.09
CA ARG A 16 -3.68 -20.74 -0.03
C ARG A 16 -4.72 -20.83 1.09
N MET A 17 -5.52 -19.78 1.28
CA MET A 17 -6.47 -19.69 2.38
C MET A 17 -7.88 -20.10 1.98
N GLY A 18 -8.17 -20.21 0.69
CA GLY A 18 -9.49 -20.52 0.19
C GLY A 18 -10.54 -19.43 0.41
N GLN A 19 -10.12 -18.28 0.95
CA GLN A 19 -11.00 -17.12 1.19
C GLN A 19 -10.20 -15.83 1.12
N PRO A 20 -10.84 -14.68 0.86
CA PRO A 20 -10.14 -13.41 0.79
C PRO A 20 -9.52 -13.03 2.14
N LYS A 21 -8.19 -12.82 2.17
CA LYS A 21 -7.49 -12.31 3.37
C LYS A 21 -8.07 -10.99 3.84
N GLN A 22 -8.49 -10.17 2.88
CA GLN A 22 -9.05 -8.85 3.14
C GLN A 22 -10.23 -8.90 4.11
N LEU A 23 -10.99 -10.00 4.08
CA LEU A 23 -12.22 -10.16 4.86
C LEU A 23 -12.03 -10.98 6.14
N LEU A 24 -10.80 -11.44 6.43
CA LEU A 24 -10.53 -12.15 7.69
C LEU A 24 -10.84 -11.25 8.88
N CYS A 25 -11.41 -11.85 9.93
CA CYS A 25 -11.68 -11.14 11.17
C CYS A 25 -10.38 -10.85 11.90
N TRP A 26 -10.16 -9.58 12.23
CA TRP A 26 -9.00 -9.12 12.98
C TRP A 26 -9.43 -7.99 13.91
N ALA A 27 -9.28 -8.21 15.23
CA ALA A 27 -9.69 -7.21 16.23
C ALA A 27 -11.13 -6.69 16.00
N ASP A 28 -12.09 -7.61 15.83
CA ASP A 28 -13.52 -7.35 15.67
C ASP A 28 -13.94 -6.64 14.38
N LYS A 29 -13.05 -6.57 13.40
CA LYS A 29 -13.36 -6.02 12.08
C LYS A 29 -12.67 -6.84 10.99
N SER A 30 -12.92 -6.53 9.72
CA SER A 30 -12.18 -7.17 8.64
C SER A 30 -10.72 -6.71 8.65
N LEU A 31 -9.82 -7.55 8.17
CA LEU A 31 -8.39 -7.20 8.11
C LEU A 31 -8.15 -5.90 7.34
N ILE A 32 -8.84 -5.74 6.20
CA ILE A 32 -8.66 -4.52 5.41
C ILE A 32 -9.14 -3.28 6.16
N GLN A 33 -10.26 -3.36 6.88
CA GLN A 33 -10.73 -2.24 7.71
C GLN A 33 -9.76 -1.91 8.84
N PHE A 34 -9.22 -2.95 9.49
CA PHE A 34 -8.21 -2.78 10.53
C PHE A 34 -6.98 -2.05 9.99
N GLN A 35 -6.48 -2.47 8.82
CA GLN A 35 -5.33 -1.84 8.20
C GLN A 35 -5.59 -0.38 7.83
N ILE A 36 -6.75 -0.10 7.25
CA ILE A 36 -7.13 1.27 6.90
C ILE A 36 -7.15 2.16 8.13
N GLU A 37 -7.77 1.70 9.22
CA GLU A 37 -7.87 2.49 10.45
C GLU A 37 -6.52 2.69 11.12
N THR A 38 -5.57 1.78 10.91
CA THR A 38 -4.19 1.94 11.37
C THR A 38 -3.44 2.99 10.55
N ILE A 39 -3.64 2.99 9.23
CA ILE A 39 -2.87 3.81 8.29
C ILE A 39 -3.39 5.25 8.20
N LEU A 40 -4.72 5.43 8.16
CA LEU A 40 -5.33 6.76 7.92
C LEU A 40 -4.76 7.89 8.79
N PRO A 41 -4.53 7.70 10.11
CA PRO A 41 -3.97 8.78 10.93
C PRO A 41 -2.53 9.16 10.58
N THR A 42 -1.86 8.36 9.74
CA THR A 42 -0.44 8.55 9.42
C THR A 42 -0.20 9.19 8.05
N THR A 43 -1.24 9.42 7.26
CA THR A 43 -1.10 9.92 5.89
C THR A 43 -2.23 10.86 5.50
N GLU A 44 -1.97 11.78 4.61
CA GLU A 44 -3.00 12.65 4.04
C GLU A 44 -3.78 11.94 2.92
N LYS A 45 -3.14 11.01 2.22
CA LYS A 45 -3.75 10.26 1.12
C LYS A 45 -3.43 8.79 1.25
N LEU A 46 -4.48 7.97 1.27
CA LEU A 46 -4.36 6.51 1.26
C LEU A 46 -5.03 5.98 0.00
N TYR A 47 -4.24 5.27 -0.80
CA TYR A 47 -4.71 4.56 -1.99
C TYR A 47 -4.71 3.07 -1.69
N ILE A 48 -5.78 2.39 -2.07
CA ILE A 48 -5.92 0.94 -1.88
C ILE A 48 -6.05 0.29 -3.24
N ILE A 49 -5.12 -0.61 -3.56
CA ILE A 49 -5.15 -1.33 -4.83
C ILE A 49 -5.92 -2.62 -4.62
N LEU A 50 -7.07 -2.72 -5.29
CA LEU A 50 -7.96 -3.89 -5.25
C LEU A 50 -7.85 -4.68 -6.55
N GLY A 51 -8.17 -5.96 -6.48
CA GLY A 51 -8.13 -6.85 -7.64
C GLY A 51 -9.20 -7.94 -7.57
N ALA A 52 -8.81 -9.18 -7.27
CA ALA A 52 -9.67 -10.35 -7.33
C ALA A 52 -11.01 -10.22 -6.61
N TYR A 53 -11.05 -9.53 -5.48
CA TYR A 53 -12.23 -9.44 -4.62
C TYR A 53 -12.78 -8.02 -4.51
N ALA A 54 -12.49 -7.17 -5.50
CA ALA A 54 -12.87 -5.75 -5.47
C ALA A 54 -14.36 -5.55 -5.18
N GLU A 55 -15.23 -6.31 -5.84
CA GLU A 55 -16.68 -6.13 -5.69
C GLU A 55 -17.19 -6.51 -4.28
N LEU A 56 -16.51 -7.45 -3.60
CA LEU A 56 -16.85 -7.81 -2.22
C LEU A 56 -16.31 -6.80 -1.21
N ILE A 57 -15.20 -6.15 -1.53
CA ILE A 57 -14.50 -5.27 -0.60
C ILE A 57 -15.01 -3.83 -0.67
N LYS A 58 -15.28 -3.31 -1.86
CA LYS A 58 -15.71 -1.93 -2.06
C LYS A 58 -16.82 -1.46 -1.11
N PRO A 59 -17.91 -2.25 -0.90
CA PRO A 59 -18.98 -1.81 -0.01
C PRO A 59 -18.53 -1.57 1.44
N LEU A 60 -17.49 -2.29 1.89
CA LEU A 60 -16.97 -2.14 3.26
C LEU A 60 -16.17 -0.87 3.43
N LEU A 61 -15.72 -0.25 2.34
CA LEU A 61 -14.78 0.87 2.37
C LEU A 61 -15.43 2.22 2.09
N LYS A 62 -16.72 2.26 1.80
CA LYS A 62 -17.42 3.48 1.36
C LYS A 62 -17.40 4.63 2.37
N ASP A 63 -17.27 4.32 3.66
CA ASP A 63 -17.28 5.33 4.74
C ASP A 63 -15.88 5.81 5.13
N TYR A 64 -14.84 5.26 4.50
CA TYR A 64 -13.46 5.68 4.75
C TYR A 64 -13.00 6.70 3.70
N ASP A 65 -12.19 7.66 4.13
CA ASP A 65 -11.59 8.65 3.23
C ASP A 65 -10.36 8.03 2.54
N VAL A 66 -10.62 7.17 1.57
CA VAL A 66 -9.58 6.45 0.82
C VAL A 66 -9.88 6.51 -0.68
N GLU A 67 -8.83 6.40 -1.48
CA GLU A 67 -8.94 6.30 -2.92
C GLU A 67 -8.78 4.83 -3.33
N LEU A 68 -9.76 4.30 -4.07
CA LEU A 68 -9.72 2.91 -4.51
C LEU A 68 -9.23 2.84 -5.96
N ILE A 69 -8.25 1.96 -6.20
CA ILE A 69 -7.73 1.68 -7.54
C ILE A 69 -7.99 0.21 -7.82
N GLN A 70 -8.86 -0.08 -8.78
CA GLN A 70 -9.14 -1.46 -9.17
C GLN A 70 -8.27 -1.86 -10.36
N PHE A 71 -7.51 -2.94 -10.20
CA PHE A 71 -6.67 -3.51 -11.25
C PHE A 71 -7.21 -4.88 -11.63
N ASP A 72 -7.85 -4.97 -12.79
CA ASP A 72 -8.52 -6.20 -13.22
C ASP A 72 -7.54 -7.27 -13.72
N GLN A 73 -6.30 -6.90 -14.03
CA GLN A 73 -5.27 -7.84 -14.49
C GLN A 73 -4.39 -8.33 -13.34
N TRP A 74 -4.95 -8.43 -12.15
CA TRP A 74 -4.25 -8.83 -10.92
C TRP A 74 -3.54 -10.18 -11.04
N GLU A 75 -3.97 -11.07 -11.95
CA GLU A 75 -3.32 -12.35 -12.21
C GLU A 75 -1.88 -12.20 -12.72
N LYS A 76 -1.52 -11.04 -13.24
CA LYS A 76 -0.17 -10.77 -13.70
C LYS A 76 0.84 -10.60 -12.58
N GLY A 77 0.37 -10.53 -11.33
CA GLY A 77 1.22 -10.49 -10.15
C GLY A 77 1.26 -9.12 -9.47
N MET A 78 1.92 -9.11 -8.30
CA MET A 78 2.01 -7.93 -7.43
C MET A 78 2.73 -6.76 -8.10
N GLY A 79 3.80 -7.03 -8.85
CA GLY A 79 4.57 -6.00 -9.55
C GLY A 79 3.70 -5.22 -10.54
N ASN A 80 2.86 -5.94 -11.30
CA ASN A 80 1.92 -5.31 -12.22
C ASN A 80 0.86 -4.48 -11.48
N SER A 81 0.32 -5.00 -10.37
CA SER A 81 -0.66 -4.29 -9.57
C SER A 81 -0.09 -2.99 -9.00
N LEU A 82 1.12 -3.06 -8.46
CA LEU A 82 1.79 -1.90 -7.89
C LEU A 82 2.10 -0.85 -8.96
N SER A 83 2.68 -1.28 -10.09
CA SER A 83 2.98 -0.39 -11.20
C SER A 83 1.73 0.35 -11.68
N TYR A 84 0.64 -0.38 -11.89
CA TYR A 84 -0.63 0.20 -12.30
C TYR A 84 -1.15 1.24 -11.31
N GLY A 85 -1.13 0.88 -10.01
CA GLY A 85 -1.61 1.77 -8.97
C GLY A 85 -0.79 3.06 -8.87
N VAL A 86 0.52 2.94 -8.88
CA VAL A 86 1.42 4.09 -8.79
C VAL A 86 1.28 4.98 -10.04
N GLU A 87 1.09 4.39 -11.22
CA GLU A 87 0.84 5.16 -12.45
C GLU A 87 -0.40 6.05 -12.29
N LYS A 88 -1.49 5.51 -11.75
CA LYS A 88 -2.71 6.28 -11.50
C LYS A 88 -2.46 7.44 -10.53
N ILE A 89 -1.67 7.19 -9.50
CA ILE A 89 -1.35 8.21 -8.49
C ILE A 89 -0.55 9.35 -9.09
N VAL A 90 0.51 9.05 -9.86
CA VAL A 90 1.36 10.09 -10.45
C VAL A 90 0.64 10.88 -11.54
N HIS A 91 -0.33 10.27 -12.22
CA HIS A 91 -1.15 10.97 -13.20
C HIS A 91 -2.20 11.89 -12.56
N SER A 92 -2.63 11.59 -11.34
CA SER A 92 -3.64 12.37 -10.63
C SER A 92 -3.04 13.48 -9.76
N SER A 93 -1.75 13.44 -9.50
CA SER A 93 -1.05 14.41 -8.65
C SER A 93 0.33 14.71 -9.22
N THR A 94 0.61 16.00 -9.43
CA THR A 94 1.86 16.46 -10.05
C THR A 94 3.02 16.61 -9.07
N GLU A 95 2.74 16.57 -7.78
CA GLU A 95 3.75 16.90 -6.75
C GLU A 95 4.02 15.74 -5.79
N VAL A 96 4.07 14.51 -6.31
CA VAL A 96 4.42 13.35 -5.48
C VAL A 96 5.92 13.33 -5.25
N GLU A 97 6.34 13.39 -4.00
CA GLU A 97 7.75 13.38 -3.60
C GLU A 97 8.28 11.98 -3.28
N GLY A 98 7.37 11.05 -3.04
CA GLY A 98 7.70 9.66 -2.76
C GLY A 98 6.44 8.84 -2.62
N VAL A 99 6.57 7.56 -2.34
CA VAL A 99 5.44 6.67 -2.10
C VAL A 99 5.80 5.68 -0.98
N LEU A 100 4.87 5.52 -0.03
CA LEU A 100 5.00 4.54 1.04
C LEU A 100 4.12 3.34 0.70
N ILE A 101 4.73 2.18 0.58
CA ILE A 101 4.04 0.96 0.13
C ILE A 101 3.96 -0.03 1.29
N SER A 102 2.77 -0.55 1.57
CA SER A 102 2.55 -1.60 2.55
C SER A 102 1.66 -2.70 2.00
N LEU A 103 1.70 -3.85 2.65
CA LEU A 103 0.92 -5.03 2.27
C LEU A 103 -0.19 -5.29 3.28
N LEU A 104 -1.32 -5.79 2.78
CA LEU A 104 -2.47 -6.14 3.60
C LEU A 104 -2.14 -7.15 4.70
N ASP A 105 -1.26 -8.10 4.42
CA ASP A 105 -0.97 -9.24 5.32
C ASP A 105 0.06 -8.94 6.40
N GLN A 106 0.26 -7.68 6.74
CA GLN A 106 1.17 -7.25 7.80
C GLN A 106 0.45 -6.46 8.91
N PRO A 107 -0.53 -7.06 9.59
CA PRO A 107 -1.36 -6.32 10.57
C PRO A 107 -0.62 -5.92 11.84
N LEU A 108 0.56 -6.45 12.08
CA LEU A 108 1.37 -6.10 13.25
C LEU A 108 2.21 -4.85 13.06
N VAL A 109 2.26 -4.31 11.84
CA VAL A 109 2.93 -3.03 11.60
C VAL A 109 2.05 -1.92 12.16
N THR A 110 2.61 -1.13 13.06
CA THR A 110 1.87 -0.10 13.80
C THR A 110 1.87 1.26 13.10
N ALA A 111 0.91 2.11 13.50
CA ALA A 111 0.88 3.50 13.05
C ALA A 111 2.19 4.22 13.40
N SER A 112 2.74 3.95 14.59
CA SER A 112 4.03 4.51 15.02
C SER A 112 5.15 4.18 14.05
N HIS A 113 5.17 2.96 13.51
CA HIS A 113 6.18 2.56 12.53
C HIS A 113 6.08 3.39 11.24
N PHE A 114 4.88 3.57 10.71
CA PHE A 114 4.68 4.40 9.52
C PHE A 114 5.11 5.85 9.75
N LEU A 115 4.79 6.41 10.93
CA LEU A 115 5.19 7.76 11.27
C LEU A 115 6.71 7.89 11.36
N LYS A 116 7.40 6.88 11.92
CA LYS A 116 8.87 6.87 11.97
C LYS A 116 9.49 6.84 10.57
N MET A 117 8.91 6.05 9.66
CA MET A 117 9.38 6.00 8.29
C MET A 117 9.25 7.36 7.61
N ARG A 118 8.12 8.04 7.80
CA ARG A 118 7.90 9.37 7.23
C ARG A 118 8.87 10.40 7.83
N ALA A 119 9.12 10.33 9.14
CA ALA A 119 10.03 11.23 9.82
C ALA A 119 11.48 11.06 9.35
N ALA A 120 11.86 9.87 8.90
CA ALA A 120 13.19 9.59 8.39
C ALA A 120 13.42 10.09 6.95
N PHE A 121 12.34 10.43 6.24
CA PHE A 121 12.45 10.89 4.85
C PHE A 121 13.02 12.31 4.77
N GLU A 122 14.03 12.47 3.93
CA GLU A 122 14.63 13.77 3.63
C GLU A 122 14.49 14.07 2.14
N HIS A 123 13.81 15.19 1.85
CA HIS A 123 13.57 15.62 0.47
C HIS A 123 14.88 15.76 -0.31
N GLY A 124 14.91 15.23 -1.52
CA GLY A 124 16.05 15.35 -2.43
C GLY A 124 17.24 14.44 -2.12
N LYS A 125 17.13 13.54 -1.15
CA LYS A 125 18.22 12.63 -0.78
C LYS A 125 18.18 11.28 -1.51
N LYS A 126 17.19 11.06 -2.37
CA LYS A 126 17.05 9.82 -3.17
C LYS A 126 17.03 8.56 -2.30
N GLN A 127 16.27 8.61 -1.22
CA GLN A 127 16.25 7.56 -0.22
C GLN A 127 15.33 6.41 -0.57
N ILE A 128 15.71 5.22 -0.10
CA ILE A 128 14.82 4.07 0.04
C ILE A 128 14.82 3.75 1.53
N ILE A 129 13.68 3.93 2.19
CA ILE A 129 13.53 3.66 3.61
C ILE A 129 12.75 2.36 3.76
N ALA A 130 13.45 1.27 4.05
CA ALA A 130 12.87 -0.06 4.18
C ALA A 130 12.69 -0.44 5.64
N SER A 131 11.78 -1.36 5.90
CA SER A 131 11.56 -1.93 7.22
C SER A 131 12.46 -3.14 7.43
N VAL A 132 12.91 -3.34 8.68
CA VAL A 132 13.72 -4.50 9.04
C VAL A 132 12.97 -5.28 10.13
N SER A 133 12.76 -6.58 9.89
CA SER A 133 12.12 -7.45 10.87
C SER A 133 13.09 -7.82 12.00
N SER A 134 12.55 -8.36 13.10
CA SER A 134 13.37 -8.85 14.22
C SER A 134 14.34 -9.96 13.82
N SER A 135 14.03 -10.68 12.73
CA SER A 135 14.92 -11.73 12.19
C SER A 135 15.95 -11.18 11.19
N GLY A 136 15.97 -9.85 10.95
CA GLY A 136 16.92 -9.21 10.05
C GLY A 136 16.49 -9.14 8.59
N TRP A 137 15.29 -9.62 8.25
CA TRP A 137 14.75 -9.52 6.90
C TRP A 137 14.37 -8.07 6.59
N THR A 138 14.79 -7.56 5.43
CA THR A 138 14.51 -6.20 4.98
C THR A 138 13.47 -6.20 3.86
N GLY A 139 12.49 -5.33 3.96
CA GLY A 139 11.45 -5.26 2.94
C GLY A 139 10.34 -4.27 3.29
N VAL A 140 9.13 -4.61 2.86
CA VAL A 140 7.94 -3.77 3.07
C VAL A 140 7.51 -3.78 4.55
N PRO A 141 6.91 -2.68 5.04
CA PRO A 141 6.65 -1.44 4.30
C PRO A 141 7.94 -0.72 3.87
N VAL A 142 7.89 -0.09 2.70
CA VAL A 142 9.02 0.63 2.11
C VAL A 142 8.56 2.00 1.64
N LEU A 143 9.35 3.04 1.92
CA LEU A 143 9.14 4.38 1.40
C LEU A 143 10.19 4.66 0.34
N PHE A 144 9.77 4.92 -0.89
CA PHE A 144 10.64 5.26 -2.01
C PHE A 144 10.55 6.75 -2.32
N ASP A 145 11.72 7.39 -2.47
CA ASP A 145 11.81 8.74 -3.04
C ASP A 145 11.31 8.73 -4.49
N LYS A 146 10.79 9.84 -4.97
CA LYS A 146 10.34 10.00 -6.35
C LYS A 146 11.40 9.66 -7.40
N HIS A 147 12.68 9.71 -7.01
CA HIS A 147 13.80 9.32 -7.86
C HIS A 147 13.63 7.89 -8.42
N TYR A 148 12.96 7.02 -7.67
CA TYR A 148 12.77 5.61 -8.05
C TYR A 148 11.43 5.34 -8.74
N MET A 149 10.69 6.39 -9.09
CA MET A 149 9.34 6.23 -9.65
C MET A 149 9.35 5.46 -10.97
N ASP A 150 10.32 5.74 -11.85
CA ASP A 150 10.41 5.05 -13.13
C ASP A 150 10.64 3.53 -12.96
N GLU A 151 11.45 3.13 -11.99
CA GLU A 151 11.68 1.73 -11.69
C GLU A 151 10.41 1.06 -11.15
N ILE A 152 9.66 1.76 -10.31
CA ILE A 152 8.37 1.23 -9.80
C ILE A 152 7.38 1.05 -10.94
N LEU A 153 7.30 2.03 -11.84
CA LEU A 153 6.39 1.96 -13.00
C LEU A 153 6.79 0.86 -13.98
N ALA A 154 8.03 0.43 -13.96
CA ALA A 154 8.54 -0.65 -14.82
C ALA A 154 8.37 -2.06 -14.21
N LEU A 155 7.90 -2.17 -12.96
CA LEU A 155 7.71 -3.47 -12.31
C LEU A 155 6.69 -4.34 -13.05
N ARG A 156 7.00 -5.65 -13.13
CA ARG A 156 6.13 -6.66 -13.73
C ARG A 156 6.27 -7.97 -12.95
N GLY A 157 5.20 -8.80 -12.98
CA GLY A 157 5.19 -10.11 -12.34
C GLY A 157 5.07 -10.03 -10.83
N GLU A 158 5.59 -11.07 -10.15
CA GLU A 158 5.54 -11.18 -8.68
C GLU A 158 6.60 -10.35 -7.96
#